data_3f73224a9dbf20981e3944d6ff99e7ed
#
_entry.id   3f73224a9dbf20981e3944d6ff99e7ed
#
_cell.length_a   1.000
_cell.length_b   1.000
_cell.length_c   1.000
_cell.angle_alpha   90.00
_cell.angle_beta   90.00
_cell.angle_gamma   90.00
#
_symmetry.space_group_name_H-M   'P 1'
#
loop_
_entity.id
_entity.type
_entity.pdbx_description
1 polymer ?
#
loop_
_entity_poly.entity_id
_entity_poly.type
_entity_poly.pdbx_seq_one_letter_code
_entity_poly.pdbx_strand_id
1 'polypeptide(L)' 'MSAAIRDARLDLVLRRLASQAWDGESIASIARASGFRDGGVFSRAFRRRYGLSARAFRHLSRTG' A
#
# COMPACT_ATOMS: atom_id res chain seq x y z
N MET A 1 -9.58 6.19 13.71
CA MET A 1 -8.38 5.34 13.57
C MET A 1 -7.17 6.11 14.05
N SER A 2 -6.34 5.52 14.89
CA SER A 2 -5.13 6.19 15.34
C SER A 2 -4.07 6.19 14.23
N ALA A 3 -3.17 7.18 14.26
CA ALA A 3 -2.07 7.27 13.29
C ALA A 3 -1.16 6.03 13.35
N ALA A 4 -0.92 5.49 14.54
CA ALA A 4 -0.08 4.30 14.71
C ALA A 4 -0.67 3.08 13.99
N ILE A 5 -2.00 2.88 14.08
CA ILE A 5 -2.67 1.77 13.40
C ILE A 5 -2.62 1.98 11.89
N ARG A 6 -2.87 3.20 11.43
CA ARG A 6 -2.80 3.53 10.01
C ARG A 6 -1.39 3.29 9.46
N ASP A 7 -0.39 3.73 10.18
CA ASP A 7 1.01 3.56 9.76
C ASP A 7 1.40 2.09 9.68
N ALA A 8 0.97 1.28 10.64
CA ALA A 8 1.22 -0.17 10.62
C ALA A 8 0.57 -0.82 9.41
N ARG A 9 -0.65 -0.42 9.06
CA ARG A 9 -1.36 -0.93 7.88
C ARG A 9 -0.68 -0.50 6.59
N LEU A 10 -0.19 0.75 6.52
CA LEU A 10 0.54 1.24 5.35
C LEU A 10 1.86 0.48 5.16
N ASP A 11 2.58 0.21 6.25
CA ASP A 11 3.82 -0.56 6.18
C ASP A 11 3.55 -1.99 5.70
N LEU A 12 2.43 -2.58 6.12
CA LEU A 12 2.03 -3.90 5.65
C LEU A 12 1.76 -3.89 4.14
N VAL A 13 1.03 -2.88 3.65
CA VAL A 13 0.77 -2.73 2.21
C VAL A 13 2.10 -2.57 1.46
N LEU A 14 3.00 -1.74 1.97
CA LEU A 14 4.30 -1.51 1.35
C LEU A 14 5.06 -2.82 1.15
N ARG A 15 5.13 -3.65 2.18
CA ARG A 15 5.82 -4.94 2.13
C ARG A 15 5.15 -5.90 1.14
N ARG A 16 3.82 -5.92 1.10
CA ARG A 16 3.07 -6.76 0.17
C ARG A 16 3.25 -6.32 -1.27
N LEU A 17 3.28 -5.01 -1.52
CA LEU A 17 3.53 -4.48 -2.86
C LEU A 17 4.92 -4.87 -3.38
N ALA A 18 5.89 -4.98 -2.50
CA ALA A 18 7.25 -5.38 -2.85
C ALA A 18 7.44 -6.90 -2.92
N SER A 19 6.45 -7.68 -2.49
CA SER A 19 6.54 -9.14 -2.41
C SER A 19 6.01 -9.79 -3.68
N GLN A 20 6.75 -10.77 -4.22
CA GLN A 20 6.30 -11.55 -5.36
C GLN A 20 5.04 -12.36 -5.06
N ALA A 21 4.84 -12.73 -3.80
CA ALA A 21 3.65 -13.48 -3.39
C ALA A 21 2.34 -12.74 -3.68
N TRP A 22 2.40 -11.41 -3.80
CA TRP A 22 1.22 -10.57 -4.04
C TRP A 22 1.17 -10.00 -5.47
N ASP A 23 2.02 -10.47 -6.38
CA ASP A 23 2.09 -9.94 -7.75
C ASP A 23 0.77 -10.07 -8.52
N GLY A 24 0.01 -11.12 -8.27
CA GLY A 24 -1.28 -11.35 -8.92
C GLY A 24 -2.41 -10.51 -8.36
N GLU A 25 -2.21 -9.82 -7.24
CA GLU A 25 -3.25 -9.04 -6.59
C GLU A 25 -3.23 -7.58 -7.02
N SER A 26 -4.42 -6.97 -7.15
CA SER A 26 -4.51 -5.54 -7.42
C SER A 26 -4.11 -4.75 -6.17
N ILE A 27 -3.72 -3.50 -6.37
CA ILE A 27 -3.40 -2.60 -5.26
C ILE A 27 -4.61 -2.44 -4.34
N ALA A 28 -5.82 -2.35 -4.91
CA ALA A 28 -7.05 -2.26 -4.12
C ALA A 28 -7.26 -3.50 -3.24
N SER A 29 -7.02 -4.69 -3.79
CA SER A 29 -7.12 -5.95 -3.02
C SER A 29 -6.11 -5.98 -1.88
N ILE A 30 -4.87 -5.58 -2.15
CA ILE A 30 -3.82 -5.54 -1.14
C ILE A 30 -4.18 -4.56 -0.01
N ALA A 31 -4.68 -3.37 -0.37
CA ALA A 31 -5.10 -2.37 0.60
C ALA A 31 -6.23 -2.90 1.49
N ARG A 32 -7.22 -3.55 0.90
CA ARG A 32 -8.33 -4.16 1.64
C ARG A 32 -7.86 -5.25 2.58
N ALA A 33 -7.01 -6.13 2.10
CA ALA A 33 -6.44 -7.21 2.92
C ALA A 33 -5.60 -6.66 4.07
N SER A 34 -5.12 -5.44 3.95
CA SER A 34 -4.31 -4.78 4.99
C SER A 34 -5.15 -3.90 5.93
N GLY A 35 -6.47 -3.85 5.74
CA GLY A 35 -7.38 -3.18 6.65
C GLY A 35 -7.92 -1.84 6.17
N PHE A 36 -7.69 -1.44 4.93
CA PHE A 36 -8.24 -0.21 4.36
C PHE A 36 -9.58 -0.49 3.68
N ARG A 37 -10.62 0.21 4.11
CA ARG A 37 -11.95 0.08 3.52
C ARG A 37 -12.17 1.04 2.35
N ASP A 38 -11.50 2.17 2.38
CA ASP A 38 -11.67 3.25 1.40
C ASP A 38 -10.37 3.43 0.62
N GLY A 39 -10.43 3.19 -0.69
CA GLY A 39 -9.27 3.31 -1.57
C GLY A 39 -8.72 4.73 -1.67
N GLY A 40 -9.60 5.75 -1.58
CA GLY A 40 -9.18 7.14 -1.59
C GLY A 40 -8.39 7.51 -0.35
N VAL A 41 -8.85 7.05 0.81
CA VAL A 41 -8.13 7.26 2.07
C VAL A 41 -6.77 6.58 2.02
N PHE A 42 -6.74 5.33 1.55
CA PHE A 42 -5.49 4.60 1.40
C PHE A 42 -4.51 5.32 0.49
N SER A 43 -4.96 5.73 -0.70
CA SER A 43 -4.10 6.38 -1.70
C SER A 43 -3.46 7.65 -1.17
N ARG A 44 -4.26 8.50 -0.52
CA ARG A 44 -3.77 9.75 0.06
C ARG A 44 -2.80 9.49 1.21
N ALA A 45 -3.12 8.54 2.09
CA ALA A 45 -2.28 8.20 3.23
C ALA A 45 -0.94 7.62 2.77
N PHE A 46 -0.97 6.73 1.78
CA PHE A 46 0.25 6.12 1.24
C PHE A 46 1.17 7.19 0.64
N ARG A 47 0.62 8.05 -0.21
CA ARG A 47 1.41 9.11 -0.85
C ARG A 47 1.98 10.09 0.17
N ARG A 48 1.22 10.41 1.21
CA ARG A 48 1.66 11.32 2.27
C ARG A 48 2.82 10.74 3.06
N ARG A 49 2.76 9.44 3.35
CA ARG A 49 3.79 8.78 4.16
C ARG A 49 5.07 8.52 3.36
N TYR A 50 4.96 8.08 2.11
CA TYR A 50 6.11 7.62 1.33
C TYR A 50 6.52 8.56 0.20
N GLY A 51 5.76 9.59 -0.08
CA GLY A 51 6.09 10.58 -1.09
C GLY A 51 5.78 10.18 -2.53
N LEU A 52 5.19 9.00 -2.74
CA LEU A 52 4.79 8.53 -4.07
C LEU A 52 3.53 7.66 -3.95
N SER A 53 2.83 7.46 -5.07
CA SER A 53 1.64 6.62 -5.07
C SER A 53 2.02 5.14 -4.90
N ALA A 54 1.05 4.34 -4.43
CA ALA A 54 1.24 2.89 -4.32
C ALA A 54 1.55 2.28 -5.68
N ARG A 55 0.92 2.78 -6.74
CA ARG A 55 1.16 2.31 -8.11
C ARG A 55 2.58 2.58 -8.55
N ALA A 56 3.09 3.78 -8.30
CA ALA A 56 4.46 4.16 -8.63
C ALA A 56 5.45 3.31 -7.85
N PHE A 57 5.20 3.10 -6.56
CA PHE A 57 6.06 2.26 -5.73
C PHE A 57 6.11 0.82 -6.27
N ARG A 58 4.94 0.26 -6.61
CA ARG A 58 4.87 -1.10 -7.16
C ARG A 58 5.67 -1.24 -8.44
N HIS A 59 5.56 -0.24 -9.32
CA HIS A 59 6.30 -0.22 -10.58
C HIS A 59 7.81 -0.18 -10.33
N LEU A 60 8.27 0.68 -9.44
CA LEU A 60 9.69 0.78 -9.08
C LEU A 60 10.22 -0.51 -8.46
N SER A 61 9.43 -1.17 -7.61
CA SER A 61 9.83 -2.43 -6.98
C SER A 61 10.04 -3.55 -7.99
N ARG A 62 9.28 -3.52 -9.08
CA ARG A 62 9.36 -4.56 -10.12
C ARG A 62 10.50 -4.33 -11.09
N THR A 63 10.93 -3.08 -11.27
CA THR A 63 12.01 -2.76 -12.21
C THR A 63 13.39 -2.81 -11.56
N GLY A 64 13.41 -2.84 -10.25
CA GLY A 64 14.66 -2.97 -9.49
C GLY A 64 15.09 -4.39 -9.31
#